data_a6863c7e0a0a18a11ae1bebe85d73e51
#
_entry.id   a6863c7e0a0a18a11ae1bebe85d73e51
#
_cell.length_a   1.000
_cell.length_b   1.000
_cell.length_c   1.000
_cell.angle_alpha   90.00
_cell.angle_beta   90.00
_cell.angle_gamma   90.00
#
_symmetry.space_group_name_H-M   'P 1'
#
loop_
_entity.id
_entity.type
_entity.pdbx_description
1 polymer ?
#
loop_
_entity_poly.entity_id
_entity_poly.type
_entity_poly.pdbx_seq_one_letter_code
_entity_poly.pdbx_strand_id
1 'polypeptide(L)'
;VLSDCDDVGRRTILRKRNDIMAKIDIIVPAYKAENTINRLLASIYMQTIKDDICVYIVSDADGVDYSNNLFKDKLNIKYLVTPQNGGAGVARQYGIDHSDNEFIIFADSDDCLASAFACELLWYNAKSKNADMVCGGFDNDFRTDNKFAVGESEHSITWLHGKLFKRAFLDKNKIRFREDLRVNEDCYFNQLFLSYEPNAITIDKVCYSWLWTDGSLTRSGKTDNRFWVLYDYIRAAEAYIDEVCMRKMTDKPVVLKMIADDLMITYRYYNEILDTYSTDYGDKYLQRCKEYYANALSKVPQALDDELLTTSNMNVLKNVEFTSRIPSVSIPQFAKIIMS
;
A
#
# COMPACT_ATOMS: atom_id res chain seq x y z
N VAL A 1 -48.01 -21.05 -18.21
CA VAL A 1 -48.24 -19.74 -17.61
C VAL A 1 -47.21 -19.54 -16.51
N LEU A 2 -45.95 -19.33 -16.86
CA LEU A 2 -44.83 -18.96 -15.95
C LEU A 2 -43.72 -18.26 -16.77
N SER A 3 -44.02 -17.12 -17.42
CA SER A 3 -43.01 -16.43 -18.24
C SER A 3 -42.94 -14.92 -18.11
N ASP A 4 -43.78 -14.26 -17.33
CA ASP A 4 -43.81 -12.78 -17.37
C ASP A 4 -43.36 -12.04 -16.10
N CYS A 5 -43.04 -12.75 -15.00
CA CYS A 5 -42.55 -12.08 -13.78
C CYS A 5 -41.03 -11.79 -13.72
N ASP A 6 -40.25 -12.48 -14.52
CA ASP A 6 -38.75 -12.35 -14.45
C ASP A 6 -38.19 -11.20 -15.29
N ASP A 7 -38.88 -10.75 -16.34
CA ASP A 7 -38.37 -9.74 -17.27
C ASP A 7 -38.48 -8.31 -16.72
N VAL A 8 -39.55 -8.03 -15.95
CA VAL A 8 -39.73 -6.71 -15.31
C VAL A 8 -38.75 -6.50 -14.17
N GLY A 9 -38.48 -7.53 -13.38
CA GLY A 9 -37.46 -7.50 -12.32
C GLY A 9 -36.04 -7.31 -12.86
N ARG A 10 -35.70 -8.05 -13.92
CA ARG A 10 -34.40 -7.89 -14.60
C ARG A 10 -34.25 -6.53 -15.27
N ARG A 11 -35.27 -6.00 -15.91
CA ARG A 11 -35.22 -4.65 -16.53
C ARG A 11 -35.18 -3.54 -15.50
N THR A 12 -35.80 -3.70 -14.33
CA THR A 12 -35.72 -2.72 -13.23
C THR A 12 -34.33 -2.74 -12.54
N ILE A 13 -33.75 -3.93 -12.39
CA ILE A 13 -32.39 -4.08 -11.87
C ILE A 13 -31.37 -3.54 -12.89
N LEU A 14 -31.53 -3.81 -14.18
CA LEU A 14 -30.65 -3.30 -15.25
C LEU A 14 -30.82 -1.78 -15.44
N ARG A 15 -32.03 -1.21 -15.30
CA ARG A 15 -32.21 0.26 -15.34
C ARG A 15 -31.61 0.96 -14.13
N LYS A 16 -31.71 0.40 -12.91
CA LYS A 16 -30.98 0.93 -11.74
C LYS A 16 -29.45 0.80 -11.85
N ARG A 17 -28.96 -0.19 -12.60
CA ARG A 17 -27.54 -0.35 -12.89
C ARG A 17 -26.98 0.74 -13.82
N ASN A 18 -27.78 1.23 -14.78
CA ASN A 18 -27.35 2.26 -15.73
C ASN A 18 -27.24 3.67 -15.13
N ASP A 19 -27.81 3.92 -13.96
CA ASP A 19 -27.76 5.24 -13.31
C ASP A 19 -26.60 5.40 -12.31
N ILE A 20 -25.86 4.30 -12.01
CA ILE A 20 -24.72 4.33 -11.07
C ILE A 20 -23.58 3.51 -11.70
N MET A 21 -22.93 4.07 -12.72
CA MET A 21 -21.74 3.44 -13.31
C MET A 21 -20.58 3.52 -12.30
N ALA A 22 -19.91 2.39 -12.06
CA ALA A 22 -18.65 2.39 -11.33
C ALA A 22 -17.62 3.14 -12.19
N LYS A 23 -16.86 4.03 -11.57
CA LYS A 23 -15.79 4.75 -12.23
C LYS A 23 -14.53 4.57 -11.41
N ILE A 24 -13.71 3.63 -11.86
CA ILE A 24 -12.48 3.24 -11.19
C ILE A 24 -11.32 3.43 -12.14
N ASP A 25 -10.28 4.10 -11.67
CA ASP A 25 -8.96 4.10 -12.30
C ASP A 25 -8.09 3.06 -11.60
N ILE A 26 -7.53 2.12 -12.37
CA ILE A 26 -6.49 1.21 -11.89
C ILE A 26 -5.15 1.77 -12.36
N ILE A 27 -4.32 2.23 -11.42
CA ILE A 27 -3.00 2.79 -11.71
C ILE A 27 -1.95 1.70 -11.51
N VAL A 28 -1.20 1.43 -12.58
CA VAL A 28 -0.23 0.33 -12.66
C VAL A 28 1.16 0.92 -12.92
N PRO A 29 2.03 1.04 -11.91
CA PRO A 29 3.43 1.36 -12.15
C PRO A 29 4.09 0.19 -12.88
N ALA A 30 4.84 0.47 -13.95
CA ALA A 30 5.48 -0.54 -14.78
C ALA A 30 6.95 -0.23 -15.01
N TYR A 31 7.81 -1.19 -14.67
CA TYR A 31 9.25 -1.13 -14.93
C TYR A 31 9.75 -2.53 -15.28
N LYS A 32 10.19 -2.73 -16.54
CA LYS A 32 10.61 -4.03 -17.08
C LYS A 32 9.57 -5.14 -16.86
N ALA A 33 8.30 -4.78 -17.03
CA ALA A 33 7.14 -5.62 -16.70
C ALA A 33 6.51 -6.30 -17.95
N GLU A 34 7.19 -6.33 -19.10
CA GLU A 34 6.70 -6.89 -20.35
C GLU A 34 6.26 -8.36 -20.23
N ASN A 35 6.89 -9.11 -19.33
CA ASN A 35 6.60 -10.53 -19.09
C ASN A 35 5.49 -10.78 -18.07
N THR A 36 5.13 -9.78 -17.24
CA THR A 36 4.19 -9.93 -16.12
C THR A 36 2.87 -9.20 -16.36
N ILE A 37 2.90 -8.03 -17.01
CA ILE A 37 1.77 -7.13 -17.18
C ILE A 37 0.51 -7.81 -17.74
N ASN A 38 0.64 -8.75 -18.66
CA ASN A 38 -0.49 -9.45 -19.26
C ASN A 38 -1.27 -10.30 -18.25
N ARG A 39 -0.63 -10.78 -17.17
CA ARG A 39 -1.29 -11.51 -16.08
C ARG A 39 -2.22 -10.57 -15.29
N LEU A 40 -1.75 -9.39 -14.92
CA LEU A 40 -2.57 -8.36 -14.28
C LEU A 40 -3.75 -7.98 -15.18
N LEU A 41 -3.47 -7.65 -16.46
CA LEU A 41 -4.50 -7.25 -17.42
C LEU A 41 -5.55 -8.35 -17.64
N ALA A 42 -5.17 -9.64 -17.60
CA ALA A 42 -6.10 -10.76 -17.67
C ALA A 42 -7.06 -10.74 -16.44
N SER A 43 -6.55 -10.50 -15.24
CA SER A 43 -7.37 -10.43 -14.03
C SER A 43 -8.32 -9.23 -14.04
N ILE A 44 -7.91 -8.11 -14.64
CA ILE A 44 -8.77 -6.93 -14.84
C ILE A 44 -9.85 -7.22 -15.90
N TYR A 45 -9.48 -7.87 -17.01
CA TYR A 45 -10.44 -8.26 -18.06
C TYR A 45 -11.56 -9.18 -17.54
N MET A 46 -11.25 -9.99 -16.54
CA MET A 46 -12.22 -10.90 -15.90
C MET A 46 -13.16 -10.18 -14.91
N GLN A 47 -12.95 -8.89 -14.60
CA GLN A 47 -13.82 -8.19 -13.65
C GLN A 47 -15.26 -8.04 -14.19
N THR A 48 -16.24 -8.23 -13.31
CA THR A 48 -17.68 -8.09 -13.63
C THR A 48 -18.06 -6.68 -14.09
N ILE A 49 -17.26 -5.68 -13.68
CA ILE A 49 -17.47 -4.26 -14.01
C ILE A 49 -16.32 -3.70 -14.87
N LYS A 50 -15.65 -4.54 -15.67
CA LYS A 50 -14.48 -4.14 -16.48
C LYS A 50 -14.71 -2.94 -17.40
N ASP A 51 -15.94 -2.79 -17.90
CA ASP A 51 -16.29 -1.70 -18.83
C ASP A 51 -16.37 -0.32 -18.12
N ASP A 52 -16.43 -0.31 -16.78
CA ASP A 52 -16.40 0.88 -15.93
C ASP A 52 -15.00 1.15 -15.35
N ILE A 53 -13.98 0.42 -15.80
CA ILE A 53 -12.59 0.54 -15.35
C ILE A 53 -11.75 1.17 -16.45
N CYS A 54 -10.94 2.17 -16.08
CA CYS A 54 -9.85 2.69 -16.91
C CYS A 54 -8.52 2.25 -16.29
N VAL A 55 -7.65 1.61 -17.08
CA VAL A 55 -6.34 1.15 -16.64
C VAL A 55 -5.29 2.15 -17.10
N TYR A 56 -4.49 2.68 -16.18
CA TYR A 56 -3.36 3.55 -16.48
C TYR A 56 -2.07 2.76 -16.29
N ILE A 57 -1.45 2.31 -17.39
CA ILE A 57 -0.11 1.71 -17.35
C ILE A 57 0.90 2.85 -17.41
N VAL A 58 1.66 3.03 -16.35
CA VAL A 58 2.63 4.11 -16.21
C VAL A 58 4.04 3.53 -16.24
N SER A 59 4.69 3.59 -17.41
CA SER A 59 6.10 3.22 -17.55
C SER A 59 6.99 4.19 -16.77
N ASP A 60 7.85 3.66 -15.92
CA ASP A 60 8.83 4.44 -15.17
C ASP A 60 10.11 4.69 -16.00
N ALA A 61 9.92 5.23 -17.19
CA ALA A 61 10.98 5.59 -18.15
C ALA A 61 11.97 4.44 -18.43
N ASP A 62 11.45 3.21 -18.59
CA ASP A 62 12.25 2.00 -18.82
C ASP A 62 12.50 1.66 -20.32
N GLY A 63 11.88 2.42 -21.21
CA GLY A 63 11.98 2.23 -22.65
C GLY A 63 11.13 1.08 -23.21
N VAL A 64 10.31 0.41 -22.38
CA VAL A 64 9.41 -0.67 -22.81
C VAL A 64 8.13 -0.09 -23.41
N ASP A 65 7.72 -0.59 -24.57
CA ASP A 65 6.42 -0.28 -25.17
C ASP A 65 5.32 -1.21 -24.61
N TYR A 66 4.61 -0.75 -23.61
CA TYR A 66 3.48 -1.47 -23.01
C TYR A 66 2.21 -1.45 -23.85
N SER A 67 2.14 -0.66 -24.92
CA SER A 67 0.96 -0.62 -25.81
C SER A 67 0.78 -1.90 -26.62
N ASN A 68 1.84 -2.70 -26.77
CA ASN A 68 1.80 -3.99 -27.45
C ASN A 68 1.46 -5.15 -26.48
N ASN A 69 0.35 -5.06 -25.76
CA ASN A 69 -0.14 -6.11 -24.85
C ASN A 69 -1.36 -6.86 -25.43
N LEU A 70 -1.71 -8.01 -24.82
CA LEU A 70 -2.80 -8.87 -25.29
C LEU A 70 -4.22 -8.30 -25.08
N PHE A 71 -4.35 -7.22 -24.35
CA PHE A 71 -5.63 -6.63 -23.91
C PHE A 71 -5.88 -5.22 -24.44
N LYS A 72 -5.00 -4.69 -25.29
CA LYS A 72 -5.08 -3.31 -25.82
C LYS A 72 -6.42 -2.96 -26.48
N ASP A 73 -7.06 -3.94 -27.12
CA ASP A 73 -8.35 -3.75 -27.82
C ASP A 73 -9.54 -4.31 -26.98
N LYS A 74 -9.29 -4.76 -25.74
CA LYS A 74 -10.28 -5.45 -24.89
C LYS A 74 -10.58 -4.70 -23.60
N LEU A 75 -9.69 -3.81 -23.18
CA LEU A 75 -9.79 -2.98 -22.01
C LEU A 75 -9.62 -1.52 -22.37
N ASN A 76 -10.18 -0.63 -21.56
CA ASN A 76 -9.89 0.80 -21.68
C ASN A 76 -8.53 1.08 -20.99
N ILE A 77 -7.46 1.13 -21.80
CA ILE A 77 -6.09 1.31 -21.31
C ILE A 77 -5.54 2.65 -21.80
N LYS A 78 -4.94 3.39 -20.89
CA LYS A 78 -4.11 4.56 -21.18
C LYS A 78 -2.65 4.28 -20.83
N TYR A 79 -1.76 4.65 -21.73
CA TYR A 79 -0.32 4.43 -21.60
C TYR A 79 0.36 5.75 -21.31
N LEU A 80 1.08 5.80 -20.19
CA LEU A 80 1.82 6.97 -19.75
C LEU A 80 3.30 6.60 -19.56
N VAL A 81 4.17 7.58 -19.69
CA VAL A 81 5.61 7.42 -19.46
C VAL A 81 6.05 8.58 -18.56
N THR A 82 6.70 8.28 -17.44
CA THR A 82 7.28 9.31 -16.57
C THR A 82 8.44 10.01 -17.29
N PRO A 83 8.73 11.29 -17.00
CA PRO A 83 9.84 12.02 -17.63
C PRO A 83 11.21 11.39 -17.37
N GLN A 84 11.37 10.69 -16.23
CA GLN A 84 12.57 9.99 -15.81
C GLN A 84 12.22 8.85 -14.86
N ASN A 85 13.13 7.87 -14.71
CA ASN A 85 12.96 6.81 -13.72
C ASN A 85 12.98 7.37 -12.29
N GLY A 86 11.86 7.23 -11.59
CA GLY A 86 11.63 7.74 -10.24
C GLY A 86 11.18 6.69 -9.23
N GLY A 87 10.89 5.47 -9.68
CA GLY A 87 10.35 4.39 -8.85
C GLY A 87 8.82 4.34 -8.85
N ALA A 88 8.27 3.32 -8.17
CA ALA A 88 6.84 3.03 -8.17
C ALA A 88 5.99 4.19 -7.64
N GLY A 89 6.46 4.92 -6.62
CA GLY A 89 5.76 6.07 -6.05
C GLY A 89 5.57 7.20 -7.06
N VAL A 90 6.62 7.55 -7.81
CA VAL A 90 6.57 8.57 -8.86
C VAL A 90 5.61 8.15 -9.98
N ALA A 91 5.70 6.90 -10.41
CA ALA A 91 4.80 6.37 -11.44
C ALA A 91 3.34 6.36 -10.98
N ARG A 92 3.05 5.96 -9.72
CA ARG A 92 1.69 6.03 -9.15
C ARG A 92 1.19 7.47 -9.07
N GLN A 93 2.03 8.41 -8.61
CA GLN A 93 1.65 9.83 -8.58
C GLN A 93 1.34 10.36 -9.97
N TYR A 94 2.19 10.05 -10.95
CA TYR A 94 1.98 10.45 -12.34
C TYR A 94 0.65 9.90 -12.90
N GLY A 95 0.30 8.66 -12.53
CA GLY A 95 -1.00 8.08 -12.86
C GLY A 95 -2.18 8.80 -12.19
N ILE A 96 -2.07 9.18 -10.90
CA ILE A 96 -3.09 9.99 -10.21
C ILE A 96 -3.35 11.30 -10.94
N ASP A 97 -2.27 12.00 -11.32
CA ASP A 97 -2.34 13.34 -11.92
C ASP A 97 -2.94 13.32 -13.34
N HIS A 98 -2.93 12.18 -14.04
CA HIS A 98 -3.46 12.00 -15.38
C HIS A 98 -4.78 11.23 -15.43
N SER A 99 -5.34 10.86 -14.28
CA SER A 99 -6.59 10.11 -14.15
C SER A 99 -7.68 10.96 -13.51
N ASP A 100 -8.97 10.62 -13.72
CA ASP A 100 -10.09 11.50 -13.35
C ASP A 100 -11.34 10.79 -12.79
N ASN A 101 -11.33 9.47 -12.72
CA ASN A 101 -12.46 8.72 -12.16
C ASN A 101 -12.59 8.90 -10.64
N GLU A 102 -13.78 8.62 -10.11
CA GLU A 102 -14.15 8.84 -8.71
C GLU A 102 -13.29 8.04 -7.72
N PHE A 103 -12.87 6.82 -8.12
CA PHE A 103 -12.10 5.93 -7.28
C PHE A 103 -10.80 5.49 -7.93
N ILE A 104 -9.81 5.19 -7.10
CA ILE A 104 -8.48 4.73 -7.52
C ILE A 104 -8.16 3.40 -6.84
N ILE A 105 -7.63 2.46 -7.60
CA ILE A 105 -6.96 1.25 -7.12
C ILE A 105 -5.51 1.29 -7.63
N PHE A 106 -4.55 0.96 -6.78
CA PHE A 106 -3.18 0.71 -7.19
C PHE A 106 -2.96 -0.79 -7.34
N ALA A 107 -2.33 -1.19 -8.43
CA ALA A 107 -1.99 -2.58 -8.68
C ALA A 107 -0.59 -2.68 -9.28
N ASP A 108 0.26 -3.55 -8.71
CA ASP A 108 1.61 -3.76 -9.21
C ASP A 108 1.57 -4.61 -10.47
N SER A 109 2.44 -4.30 -11.43
CA SER A 109 2.44 -4.89 -12.78
C SER A 109 2.76 -6.40 -12.83
N ASP A 110 3.22 -6.95 -11.72
CA ASP A 110 3.55 -8.36 -11.55
C ASP A 110 2.58 -9.14 -10.66
N ASP A 111 1.44 -8.52 -10.29
CA ASP A 111 0.41 -9.11 -9.45
C ASP A 111 -0.90 -9.43 -10.21
N CYS A 112 -1.99 -9.69 -9.49
CA CYS A 112 -3.33 -9.78 -10.07
C CYS A 112 -4.45 -9.50 -9.05
N LEU A 113 -5.66 -9.23 -9.56
CA LEU A 113 -6.87 -9.19 -8.74
C LEU A 113 -7.31 -10.63 -8.41
N ALA A 114 -7.67 -10.89 -7.15
CA ALA A 114 -7.88 -12.24 -6.64
C ALA A 114 -9.20 -12.90 -7.14
N SER A 115 -10.17 -12.10 -7.56
CA SER A 115 -11.46 -12.63 -8.05
C SER A 115 -12.09 -11.72 -9.11
N ALA A 116 -13.02 -12.26 -9.89
CA ALA A 116 -13.78 -11.49 -10.88
C ALA A 116 -14.68 -10.41 -10.25
N PHE A 117 -14.93 -10.46 -8.96
CA PHE A 117 -15.78 -9.52 -8.23
C PHE A 117 -14.98 -8.49 -7.40
N ALA A 118 -13.67 -8.52 -7.41
CA ALA A 118 -12.83 -7.71 -6.54
C ALA A 118 -13.16 -6.21 -6.66
N CYS A 119 -13.13 -5.66 -7.88
CA CYS A 119 -13.45 -4.25 -8.11
C CYS A 119 -14.91 -3.89 -7.76
N GLU A 120 -15.85 -4.76 -8.10
CA GLU A 120 -17.28 -4.54 -7.79
C GLU A 120 -17.54 -4.52 -6.28
N LEU A 121 -16.93 -5.44 -5.52
CA LEU A 121 -17.05 -5.50 -4.07
C LEU A 121 -16.47 -4.24 -3.39
N LEU A 122 -15.28 -3.83 -3.79
CA LEU A 122 -14.65 -2.61 -3.27
C LEU A 122 -15.51 -1.38 -3.58
N TRP A 123 -15.91 -1.21 -4.84
CA TRP A 123 -16.73 -0.10 -5.29
C TRP A 123 -18.11 -0.06 -4.62
N TYR A 124 -18.83 -1.19 -4.58
CA TYR A 124 -20.15 -1.26 -3.96
C TYR A 124 -20.11 -0.86 -2.48
N ASN A 125 -19.12 -1.34 -1.74
CA ASN A 125 -18.96 -0.97 -0.33
C ASN A 125 -18.58 0.52 -0.17
N ALA A 126 -17.75 1.07 -1.05
CA ALA A 126 -17.42 2.50 -1.05
C ALA A 126 -18.67 3.37 -1.26
N LYS A 127 -19.49 3.02 -2.23
CA LYS A 127 -20.72 3.78 -2.55
C LYS A 127 -21.78 3.62 -1.46
N SER A 128 -22.04 2.39 -1.01
CA SER A 128 -23.13 2.11 -0.05
C SER A 128 -22.86 2.70 1.33
N LYS A 129 -21.59 2.82 1.73
CA LYS A 129 -21.19 3.32 3.05
C LYS A 129 -20.57 4.72 2.98
N ASN A 130 -20.58 5.36 1.80
CA ASN A 130 -19.89 6.63 1.53
C ASN A 130 -18.47 6.65 2.09
N ALA A 131 -17.72 5.56 1.86
CA ALA A 131 -16.38 5.42 2.39
C ALA A 131 -15.36 6.22 1.56
N ASP A 132 -14.33 6.72 2.25
CA ASP A 132 -13.16 7.36 1.63
C ASP A 132 -12.10 6.32 1.23
N MET A 133 -12.11 5.14 1.89
CA MET A 133 -11.32 3.97 1.53
C MET A 133 -12.09 2.68 1.84
N VAL A 134 -11.94 1.69 0.97
CA VAL A 134 -12.35 0.30 1.25
C VAL A 134 -11.13 -0.59 1.16
N CYS A 135 -10.92 -1.40 2.18
CA CYS A 135 -9.82 -2.34 2.29
C CYS A 135 -10.37 -3.78 2.23
N GLY A 136 -9.94 -4.54 1.23
CA GLY A 136 -10.09 -5.99 1.13
C GLY A 136 -8.79 -6.70 1.49
N GLY A 137 -8.86 -7.98 1.85
CA GLY A 137 -7.67 -8.81 2.07
C GLY A 137 -6.88 -9.08 0.78
N PHE A 138 -5.67 -9.61 0.93
CA PHE A 138 -4.89 -10.10 -0.18
C PHE A 138 -4.30 -11.48 0.11
N ASP A 139 -4.11 -12.27 -0.96
CA ASP A 139 -3.36 -13.51 -0.92
C ASP A 139 -1.88 -13.21 -1.13
N ASN A 140 -1.05 -13.89 -0.35
CA ASN A 140 0.39 -13.81 -0.48
C ASN A 140 0.95 -15.13 -1.00
N ASP A 141 1.46 -15.13 -2.24
CA ASP A 141 2.08 -16.30 -2.85
C ASP A 141 3.56 -16.38 -2.46
N PHE A 142 3.84 -17.04 -1.34
CA PHE A 142 5.21 -17.52 -1.08
C PHE A 142 5.42 -18.81 -1.87
N ARG A 143 6.57 -18.98 -2.51
CA ARG A 143 6.96 -20.24 -3.20
C ARG A 143 7.12 -21.45 -2.27
N THR A 144 6.91 -21.31 -1.00
CA THR A 144 6.78 -22.39 -0.03
C THR A 144 5.33 -22.81 0.04
N ASP A 145 5.04 -24.07 0.29
CA ASP A 145 3.76 -24.78 0.20
C ASP A 145 2.55 -24.12 0.91
N ASN A 146 2.70 -22.95 1.49
CA ASN A 146 1.69 -22.24 2.26
C ASN A 146 1.24 -20.97 1.55
N LYS A 147 0.15 -21.06 0.77
CA LYS A 147 -0.65 -19.89 0.40
C LYS A 147 -1.49 -19.49 1.60
N PHE A 148 -1.37 -18.25 2.06
CA PHE A 148 -2.29 -17.75 3.08
C PHE A 148 -2.89 -16.44 2.63
N ALA A 149 -4.18 -16.29 2.92
CA ALA A 149 -4.85 -15.01 2.83
C ALA A 149 -4.39 -14.14 4.00
N VAL A 150 -3.95 -12.93 3.70
CA VAL A 150 -3.66 -11.92 4.71
C VAL A 150 -4.91 -11.05 4.81
N GLY A 151 -5.55 -11.07 5.99
CA GLY A 151 -6.58 -10.10 6.31
C GLY A 151 -5.95 -8.72 6.40
N GLU A 152 -6.27 -7.84 5.45
CA GLU A 152 -5.90 -6.43 5.56
C GLU A 152 -6.89 -5.69 6.47
N SER A 153 -6.44 -4.59 7.03
CA SER A 153 -7.23 -3.71 7.89
C SER A 153 -7.26 -2.30 7.31
N GLU A 154 -8.36 -1.60 7.52
CA GLU A 154 -8.48 -0.17 7.21
C GLU A 154 -7.44 0.69 7.93
N HIS A 155 -6.77 0.13 8.95
CA HIS A 155 -5.70 0.79 9.70
C HIS A 155 -4.30 0.38 9.26
N SER A 156 -4.17 -0.53 8.28
CA SER A 156 -2.86 -0.94 7.79
C SER A 156 -2.15 0.18 7.06
N ILE A 157 -0.93 0.48 7.50
CA ILE A 157 -0.05 1.49 6.89
C ILE A 157 0.89 0.92 5.84
N THR A 158 0.95 -0.41 5.67
CA THR A 158 2.05 -1.04 4.93
C THR A 158 1.78 -1.12 3.43
N TRP A 159 0.67 -1.74 3.02
CA TRP A 159 0.44 -2.08 1.62
C TRP A 159 -0.69 -1.27 0.99
N LEU A 160 -0.63 -1.12 -0.35
CA LEU A 160 -1.72 -0.59 -1.17
C LEU A 160 -2.64 -1.71 -1.70
N HIS A 161 -2.25 -2.96 -1.48
CA HIS A 161 -2.91 -4.15 -1.99
C HIS A 161 -4.37 -4.24 -1.52
N GLY A 162 -5.28 -4.52 -2.45
CA GLY A 162 -6.70 -4.70 -2.14
C GLY A 162 -7.43 -3.44 -1.67
N LYS A 163 -6.84 -2.25 -1.81
CA LYS A 163 -7.43 -0.98 -1.38
C LYS A 163 -8.01 -0.18 -2.55
N LEU A 164 -9.19 0.40 -2.32
CA LEU A 164 -9.81 1.36 -3.20
C LEU A 164 -9.93 2.70 -2.47
N PHE A 165 -9.43 3.77 -3.08
CA PHE A 165 -9.38 5.12 -2.53
C PHE A 165 -10.33 6.04 -3.26
N LYS A 166 -11.02 6.92 -2.53
CA LYS A 166 -11.86 7.98 -3.09
C LYS A 166 -10.98 9.16 -3.51
N ARG A 167 -10.95 9.48 -4.80
CA ARG A 167 -10.14 10.57 -5.38
C ARG A 167 -10.37 11.90 -4.67
N ALA A 168 -11.64 12.28 -4.47
CA ALA A 168 -11.97 13.56 -3.85
C ALA A 168 -11.37 13.73 -2.44
N PHE A 169 -11.15 12.63 -1.70
CA PHE A 169 -10.49 12.67 -0.39
C PHE A 169 -8.99 12.93 -0.54
N LEU A 170 -8.33 12.27 -1.51
CA LEU A 170 -6.91 12.50 -1.82
C LEU A 170 -6.67 13.96 -2.23
N ASP A 171 -7.50 14.48 -3.12
CA ASP A 171 -7.37 15.83 -3.67
C ASP A 171 -7.64 16.92 -2.62
N LYS A 172 -8.73 16.78 -1.85
CA LYS A 172 -9.08 17.69 -0.76
C LYS A 172 -7.95 17.85 0.25
N ASN A 173 -7.30 16.73 0.61
CA ASN A 173 -6.27 16.68 1.64
C ASN A 173 -4.85 16.76 1.05
N LYS A 174 -4.71 16.91 -0.28
CA LYS A 174 -3.42 16.96 -1.00
C LYS A 174 -2.52 15.77 -0.63
N ILE A 175 -3.11 14.57 -0.57
CA ILE A 175 -2.37 13.35 -0.29
C ILE A 175 -1.69 12.90 -1.58
N ARG A 176 -0.36 12.79 -1.55
CA ARG A 176 0.46 12.51 -2.73
C ARG A 176 1.63 11.60 -2.35
N PHE A 177 2.08 10.78 -3.31
CA PHE A 177 3.37 10.10 -3.18
C PHE A 177 4.51 11.13 -3.24
N ARG A 178 5.61 10.84 -2.54
CA ARG A 178 6.82 11.68 -2.57
C ARG A 178 7.78 11.17 -3.64
N GLU A 179 8.35 12.08 -4.40
CA GLU A 179 9.30 11.75 -5.48
C GLU A 179 10.67 11.28 -4.94
N ASP A 180 11.01 11.65 -3.72
CA ASP A 180 12.29 11.30 -3.10
C ASP A 180 12.27 9.94 -2.36
N LEU A 181 11.12 9.25 -2.30
CA LEU A 181 10.98 7.92 -1.72
C LEU A 181 10.90 6.86 -2.83
N ARG A 182 11.94 6.01 -2.92
CA ARG A 182 12.00 4.91 -3.90
C ARG A 182 11.46 3.58 -3.38
N VAL A 183 11.46 3.42 -2.07
CA VAL A 183 10.92 2.27 -1.34
C VAL A 183 10.19 2.77 -0.11
N ASN A 184 9.22 1.98 0.38
CA ASN A 184 8.32 2.35 1.48
C ASN A 184 7.51 3.64 1.23
N GLU A 185 7.36 4.04 -0.03
CA GLU A 185 6.50 5.14 -0.48
C GLU A 185 5.02 4.88 -0.19
N ASP A 186 4.63 3.62 -0.19
CA ASP A 186 3.31 3.12 0.17
C ASP A 186 3.01 3.30 1.66
N CYS A 187 3.99 3.02 2.54
CA CYS A 187 3.87 3.29 3.97
C CYS A 187 3.63 4.78 4.24
N TYR A 188 4.46 5.65 3.67
CA TYR A 188 4.28 7.09 3.77
C TYR A 188 2.90 7.54 3.28
N PHE A 189 2.47 7.07 2.10
CA PHE A 189 1.18 7.44 1.52
C PHE A 189 0.00 7.01 2.41
N ASN A 190 0.02 5.76 2.90
CA ASN A 190 -1.01 5.24 3.79
C ASN A 190 -1.05 5.99 5.14
N GLN A 191 0.12 6.28 5.73
CA GLN A 191 0.20 7.05 6.98
C GLN A 191 -0.39 8.45 6.80
N LEU A 192 0.00 9.15 5.73
CA LEU A 192 -0.54 10.47 5.44
C LEU A 192 -2.05 10.42 5.20
N PHE A 193 -2.54 9.40 4.47
CA PHE A 193 -3.97 9.20 4.24
C PHE A 193 -4.74 9.01 5.55
N LEU A 194 -4.28 8.10 6.41
CA LEU A 194 -4.92 7.77 7.68
C LEU A 194 -4.85 8.92 8.71
N SER A 195 -3.84 9.80 8.61
CA SER A 195 -3.72 11.00 9.46
C SER A 195 -4.89 11.97 9.34
N TYR A 196 -5.65 11.87 8.26
CA TYR A 196 -6.87 12.65 8.04
C TYR A 196 -8.14 11.97 8.54
N GLU A 197 -8.01 10.84 9.24
CA GLU A 197 -9.12 10.09 9.85
C GLU A 197 -10.27 9.84 8.84
N PRO A 198 -9.97 9.18 7.70
CA PRO A 198 -10.96 8.91 6.67
C PRO A 198 -12.09 8.01 7.18
N ASN A 199 -13.26 8.06 6.53
CA ASN A 199 -14.23 6.99 6.63
C ASN A 199 -13.70 5.75 5.90
N ALA A 200 -12.86 4.97 6.57
CA ALA A 200 -12.25 3.76 6.05
C ALA A 200 -12.98 2.52 6.58
N ILE A 201 -13.16 1.53 5.71
CA ILE A 201 -13.85 0.28 6.07
C ILE A 201 -13.08 -0.94 5.55
N THR A 202 -13.12 -2.02 6.31
CA THR A 202 -12.62 -3.34 5.90
C THR A 202 -13.78 -4.22 5.43
N ILE A 203 -13.53 -5.04 4.40
CA ILE A 203 -14.39 -6.12 3.97
C ILE A 203 -13.67 -7.46 4.10
N ASP A 204 -14.37 -8.48 4.59
CA ASP A 204 -13.85 -9.84 4.73
C ASP A 204 -13.88 -10.59 3.39
N LYS A 205 -13.14 -10.06 2.41
CA LYS A 205 -12.97 -10.66 1.08
C LYS A 205 -11.58 -10.40 0.56
N VAL A 206 -10.95 -11.43 0.00
CA VAL A 206 -9.69 -11.30 -0.71
C VAL A 206 -9.94 -10.65 -2.07
N CYS A 207 -9.33 -9.49 -2.29
CA CYS A 207 -9.48 -8.69 -3.49
C CYS A 207 -8.21 -8.64 -4.36
N TYR A 208 -7.07 -9.00 -3.80
CA TYR A 208 -5.77 -8.87 -4.46
C TYR A 208 -4.93 -10.13 -4.23
N SER A 209 -4.03 -10.44 -5.17
CA SER A 209 -3.06 -11.52 -5.05
C SER A 209 -1.67 -10.97 -5.31
N TRP A 210 -0.87 -10.93 -4.26
CA TRP A 210 0.53 -10.54 -4.30
C TRP A 210 1.38 -11.74 -4.68
N LEU A 211 1.83 -11.78 -5.92
CA LEU A 211 2.46 -12.95 -6.51
C LEU A 211 3.99 -12.90 -6.40
N TRP A 212 4.60 -14.08 -6.39
CA TRP A 212 6.05 -14.17 -6.42
C TRP A 212 6.58 -13.84 -7.82
N THR A 213 7.54 -12.89 -7.88
CA THR A 213 8.27 -12.56 -9.10
C THR A 213 9.77 -12.59 -8.83
N ASP A 214 10.53 -13.32 -9.67
CA ASP A 214 11.98 -13.37 -9.56
C ASP A 214 12.56 -11.97 -9.83
N GLY A 215 13.41 -11.48 -8.93
CA GLY A 215 13.96 -10.12 -9.03
C GLY A 215 13.14 -9.03 -8.35
N SER A 216 12.05 -9.37 -7.65
CA SER A 216 11.33 -8.43 -6.78
C SER A 216 12.27 -7.75 -5.80
N LEU A 217 12.12 -6.44 -5.61
CA LEU A 217 12.95 -5.65 -4.69
C LEU A 217 12.85 -6.15 -3.24
N THR A 218 11.64 -6.57 -2.83
CA THR A 218 11.37 -6.99 -1.45
C THR A 218 11.60 -8.48 -1.21
N ARG A 219 11.59 -9.31 -2.28
CA ARG A 219 11.64 -10.79 -2.20
C ARG A 219 12.85 -11.40 -2.91
N SER A 220 13.71 -10.59 -3.54
CA SER A 220 14.96 -11.12 -4.08
C SER A 220 15.79 -11.68 -2.93
N GLY A 221 16.15 -12.97 -2.97
CA GLY A 221 16.98 -13.62 -1.95
C GLY A 221 18.41 -13.07 -1.83
N LYS A 222 18.67 -11.88 -2.36
CA LYS A 222 19.90 -11.11 -2.17
C LYS A 222 19.77 -10.40 -0.83
N THR A 223 20.51 -10.86 0.15
CA THR A 223 20.57 -10.33 1.52
C THR A 223 20.74 -8.79 1.53
N ASP A 224 21.59 -8.23 0.69
CA ASP A 224 21.85 -6.78 0.65
C ASP A 224 20.60 -5.95 0.29
N ASN A 225 19.75 -6.42 -0.63
CA ASN A 225 18.55 -5.68 -1.01
C ASN A 225 17.56 -5.58 0.17
N ARG A 226 17.38 -6.66 0.93
CA ARG A 226 16.49 -6.65 2.10
C ARG A 226 16.96 -5.67 3.15
N PHE A 227 18.29 -5.64 3.45
CA PHE A 227 18.85 -4.65 4.37
C PHE A 227 18.51 -3.22 3.96
N TRP A 228 18.70 -2.86 2.69
CA TRP A 228 18.42 -1.51 2.23
C TRP A 228 16.95 -1.14 2.29
N VAL A 229 16.03 -2.08 2.06
CA VAL A 229 14.59 -1.86 2.24
C VAL A 229 14.26 -1.52 3.70
N LEU A 230 14.85 -2.26 4.66
CA LEU A 230 14.67 -1.99 6.09
C LEU A 230 15.30 -0.66 6.51
N TYR A 231 16.48 -0.36 5.98
CA TYR A 231 17.20 0.88 6.23
C TYR A 231 16.46 2.11 5.71
N ASP A 232 15.92 2.03 4.49
CA ASP A 232 15.20 3.14 3.86
C ASP A 232 13.77 3.31 4.43
N TYR A 233 13.25 2.36 5.21
CA TYR A 233 12.01 2.54 5.97
C TYR A 233 12.08 3.78 6.88
N ILE A 234 13.21 3.98 7.53
CA ILE A 234 13.43 5.15 8.41
C ILE A 234 13.29 6.46 7.63
N ARG A 235 13.74 6.49 6.37
CA ARG A 235 13.57 7.67 5.51
C ARG A 235 12.10 7.98 5.23
N ALA A 236 11.26 6.96 5.01
CA ALA A 236 9.83 7.15 4.84
C ALA A 236 9.17 7.67 6.14
N ALA A 237 9.57 7.12 7.29
CA ALA A 237 9.08 7.58 8.60
C ALA A 237 9.49 9.03 8.91
N GLU A 238 10.73 9.43 8.59
CA GLU A 238 11.18 10.83 8.72
C GLU A 238 10.41 11.77 7.80
N ALA A 239 10.22 11.35 6.55
CA ALA A 239 9.43 12.11 5.58
C ALA A 239 7.99 12.32 6.07
N TYR A 240 7.41 11.31 6.75
CA TYR A 240 6.09 11.42 7.37
C TYR A 240 6.09 12.42 8.53
N ILE A 241 7.09 12.38 9.45
CA ILE A 241 7.23 13.36 10.54
C ILE A 241 7.31 14.79 9.97
N ASP A 242 8.14 14.99 8.95
CA ASP A 242 8.31 16.30 8.32
C ASP A 242 6.99 16.83 7.72
N GLU A 243 6.25 15.96 7.04
CA GLU A 243 4.99 16.29 6.42
C GLU A 243 3.92 16.67 7.47
N VAL A 244 3.77 15.90 8.54
CA VAL A 244 2.76 16.19 9.58
C VAL A 244 3.13 17.42 10.40
N CYS A 245 4.40 17.71 10.59
CA CYS A 245 4.88 18.97 11.18
C CYS A 245 4.53 20.16 10.29
N MET A 246 4.84 20.09 8.99
CA MET A 246 4.52 21.12 8.01
C MET A 246 3.01 21.39 7.94
N ARG A 247 2.21 20.34 8.02
CA ARG A 247 0.73 20.40 8.03
C ARG A 247 0.13 20.77 9.38
N LYS A 248 0.93 20.93 10.44
CA LYS A 248 0.50 21.22 11.81
C LYS A 248 -0.49 20.18 12.35
N MET A 249 -0.17 18.91 12.19
CA MET A 249 -1.01 17.78 12.60
C MET A 249 -0.42 16.99 13.79
N THR A 250 0.63 17.49 14.42
CA THR A 250 1.39 16.79 15.46
C THR A 250 0.68 16.71 16.83
N ASP A 251 -0.48 17.32 16.95
CA ASP A 251 -1.38 17.22 18.14
C ASP A 251 -2.44 16.12 17.99
N LYS A 252 -2.56 15.53 16.81
CA LYS A 252 -3.55 14.48 16.56
C LYS A 252 -3.13 13.14 17.17
N PRO A 253 -4.00 12.49 17.96
CA PRO A 253 -3.68 11.18 18.57
C PRO A 253 -3.30 10.11 17.53
N VAL A 254 -3.96 10.08 16.36
CA VAL A 254 -3.65 9.15 15.27
C VAL A 254 -2.25 9.35 14.73
N VAL A 255 -1.78 10.60 14.61
CA VAL A 255 -0.43 10.93 14.15
C VAL A 255 0.63 10.53 15.17
N LEU A 256 0.39 10.87 16.46
CA LEU A 256 1.29 10.49 17.54
C LEU A 256 1.46 8.96 17.62
N LYS A 257 0.34 8.24 17.50
CA LYS A 257 0.35 6.77 17.46
C LYS A 257 1.16 6.23 16.28
N MET A 258 1.00 6.77 15.08
CA MET A 258 1.74 6.31 13.89
C MET A 258 3.25 6.53 14.04
N ILE A 259 3.69 7.65 14.59
CA ILE A 259 5.10 7.90 14.87
C ILE A 259 5.64 6.92 15.92
N ALA A 260 4.86 6.62 16.96
CA ALA A 260 5.22 5.59 17.94
C ALA A 260 5.28 4.19 17.30
N ASP A 261 4.35 3.85 16.41
CA ASP A 261 4.35 2.58 15.66
C ASP A 261 5.62 2.47 14.78
N ASP A 262 6.03 3.55 14.12
CA ASP A 262 7.28 3.58 13.32
C ASP A 262 8.51 3.28 14.17
N LEU A 263 8.62 3.83 15.38
CA LEU A 263 9.72 3.51 16.30
C LEU A 263 9.72 2.03 16.67
N MET A 264 8.55 1.43 16.89
CA MET A 264 8.46 0.00 17.19
C MET A 264 8.80 -0.86 15.97
N ILE A 265 8.50 -0.41 14.76
CA ILE A 265 8.91 -1.07 13.52
C ILE A 265 10.43 -1.01 13.35
N THR A 266 11.07 0.14 13.64
CA THR A 266 12.54 0.22 13.60
C THR A 266 13.20 -0.73 14.59
N TYR A 267 12.65 -0.89 15.81
CA TYR A 267 13.08 -1.88 16.78
C TYR A 267 12.99 -3.32 16.23
N ARG A 268 11.88 -3.66 15.60
CA ARG A 268 11.69 -4.98 14.97
C ARG A 268 12.72 -5.23 13.88
N TYR A 269 12.95 -4.26 13.02
CA TYR A 269 13.92 -4.36 11.93
C TYR A 269 15.36 -4.45 12.45
N TYR A 270 15.69 -3.76 13.54
CA TYR A 270 17.00 -3.90 14.18
C TYR A 270 17.25 -5.34 14.62
N ASN A 271 16.28 -5.99 15.27
CA ASN A 271 16.41 -7.41 15.65
C ASN A 271 16.51 -8.33 14.42
N GLU A 272 15.72 -8.11 13.37
CA GLU A 272 15.82 -8.85 12.10
C GLU A 272 17.24 -8.73 11.51
N ILE A 273 17.83 -7.56 11.57
CA ILE A 273 19.16 -7.31 11.06
C ILE A 273 20.24 -8.00 11.90
N LEU A 274 20.14 -7.95 13.23
CA LEU A 274 21.06 -8.67 14.12
C LEU A 274 21.02 -10.18 13.92
N ASP A 275 19.85 -10.75 13.62
CA ASP A 275 19.66 -12.18 13.39
C ASP A 275 20.15 -12.62 11.99
N THR A 276 20.20 -11.73 11.02
CA THR A 276 20.38 -12.09 9.60
C THR A 276 21.70 -11.63 9.03
N TYR A 277 22.29 -10.52 9.53
CA TYR A 277 23.43 -9.83 8.95
C TYR A 277 24.63 -9.77 9.88
N SER A 278 25.78 -9.30 9.36
CA SER A 278 26.97 -9.05 10.17
C SER A 278 26.78 -7.88 11.13
N THR A 279 27.65 -7.79 12.13
CA THR A 279 27.65 -6.72 13.13
C THR A 279 27.71 -5.32 12.50
N ASP A 280 28.46 -5.15 11.40
CA ASP A 280 28.61 -3.87 10.70
C ASP A 280 27.26 -3.33 10.18
N TYR A 281 26.38 -4.21 9.68
CA TYR A 281 25.03 -3.83 9.26
C TYR A 281 24.17 -3.44 10.47
N GLY A 282 24.29 -4.18 11.58
CA GLY A 282 23.61 -3.87 12.84
C GLY A 282 23.99 -2.49 13.37
N ASP A 283 25.28 -2.18 13.41
CA ASP A 283 25.81 -0.88 13.88
C ASP A 283 25.34 0.27 12.97
N LYS A 284 25.40 0.07 11.65
CA LYS A 284 24.92 1.06 10.66
C LYS A 284 23.42 1.36 10.84
N TYR A 285 22.61 0.32 11.01
CA TYR A 285 21.18 0.50 11.21
C TYR A 285 20.87 1.15 12.56
N LEU A 286 21.59 0.77 13.61
CA LEU A 286 21.43 1.36 14.93
C LEU A 286 21.75 2.86 14.93
N GLN A 287 22.81 3.27 14.24
CA GLN A 287 23.15 4.69 14.09
C GLN A 287 21.99 5.45 13.44
N ARG A 288 21.39 4.87 12.43
CA ARG A 288 20.22 5.45 11.74
C ARG A 288 18.99 5.54 12.64
N CYS A 289 18.78 4.54 13.50
CA CYS A 289 17.70 4.58 14.51
C CYS A 289 17.91 5.71 15.52
N LYS A 290 19.17 5.96 15.96
CA LYS A 290 19.48 7.08 16.86
C LYS A 290 19.16 8.43 16.23
N GLU A 291 19.53 8.63 14.98
CA GLU A 291 19.23 9.85 14.24
C GLU A 291 17.72 10.07 14.12
N TYR A 292 16.97 9.02 13.76
CA TYR A 292 15.51 9.05 13.67
C TYR A 292 14.87 9.38 15.02
N TYR A 293 15.32 8.73 16.10
CA TYR A 293 14.81 8.98 17.44
C TYR A 293 15.05 10.44 17.87
N ALA A 294 16.26 10.96 17.64
CA ALA A 294 16.60 12.34 17.95
C ALA A 294 15.75 13.34 17.14
N ASN A 295 15.50 13.04 15.86
CA ASN A 295 14.62 13.83 15.00
C ASN A 295 13.16 13.82 15.53
N ALA A 296 12.61 12.64 15.85
CA ALA A 296 11.26 12.51 16.41
C ALA A 296 11.15 13.25 17.74
N LEU A 297 12.11 13.08 18.65
CA LEU A 297 12.16 13.78 19.95
C LEU A 297 12.15 15.30 19.79
N SER A 298 12.91 15.82 18.83
CA SER A 298 13.00 17.26 18.61
C SER A 298 11.74 17.88 18.02
N LYS A 299 11.00 17.12 17.20
CA LYS A 299 9.84 17.63 16.43
C LYS A 299 8.50 17.28 17.07
N VAL A 300 8.38 16.07 17.62
CA VAL A 300 7.12 15.50 18.13
C VAL A 300 7.39 14.70 19.40
N PRO A 301 7.87 15.32 20.50
CA PRO A 301 8.24 14.62 21.73
C PRO A 301 7.07 13.85 22.34
N GLN A 302 5.83 14.28 22.11
CA GLN A 302 4.61 13.62 22.64
C GLN A 302 4.41 12.21 22.04
N ALA A 303 4.96 11.92 20.87
CA ALA A 303 4.90 10.58 20.26
C ALA A 303 5.80 9.55 20.97
N LEU A 304 6.67 10.00 21.88
CA LEU A 304 7.60 9.17 22.64
C LEU A 304 7.10 8.91 24.08
N ASP A 305 5.84 9.21 24.36
CA ASP A 305 5.20 8.91 25.64
C ASP A 305 5.19 7.40 25.90
N ASP A 306 5.48 7.00 27.15
CA ASP A 306 5.61 5.58 27.53
C ASP A 306 4.32 4.78 27.31
N GLU A 307 3.15 5.39 27.46
CA GLU A 307 1.87 4.74 27.22
C GLU A 307 1.65 4.50 25.73
N LEU A 308 1.97 5.48 24.86
CA LEU A 308 1.90 5.35 23.41
C LEU A 308 2.88 4.28 22.92
N LEU A 309 4.13 4.29 23.35
CA LEU A 309 5.13 3.29 22.99
C LEU A 309 4.73 1.88 23.44
N THR A 310 4.15 1.74 24.64
CA THR A 310 3.64 0.45 25.13
C THR A 310 2.49 -0.04 24.26
N THR A 311 1.54 0.82 23.92
CA THR A 311 0.39 0.49 23.08
C THR A 311 0.84 0.13 21.66
N SER A 312 1.76 0.89 21.09
CA SER A 312 2.35 0.62 19.77
C SER A 312 3.09 -0.70 19.74
N ASN A 313 3.89 -1.00 20.76
CA ASN A 313 4.54 -2.30 20.89
C ASN A 313 3.53 -3.46 20.84
N MET A 314 2.44 -3.36 21.62
CA MET A 314 1.39 -4.38 21.62
C MET A 314 0.73 -4.56 20.26
N ASN A 315 0.53 -3.46 19.51
CA ASN A 315 -0.07 -3.51 18.18
C ASN A 315 0.89 -4.08 17.12
N VAL A 316 2.15 -3.65 17.12
CA VAL A 316 3.18 -4.18 16.22
C VAL A 316 3.42 -5.67 16.47
N LEU A 317 3.44 -6.12 17.73
CA LEU A 317 3.58 -7.53 18.07
C LEU A 317 2.37 -8.38 17.69
N LYS A 318 1.15 -7.84 17.76
CA LYS A 318 -0.07 -8.55 17.33
C LYS A 318 -0.18 -8.73 15.82
N ASN A 319 0.29 -7.75 15.05
CA ASN A 319 0.21 -7.77 13.59
C ASN A 319 1.35 -8.55 12.93
N VAL A 320 2.33 -8.98 13.71
CA VAL A 320 3.39 -9.85 13.23
C VAL A 320 3.17 -11.18 13.91
N GLU A 321 2.90 -12.24 13.14
CA GLU A 321 3.21 -13.60 13.55
C GLU A 321 4.72 -13.65 13.79
N PHE A 322 5.13 -13.19 14.95
CA PHE A 322 6.48 -13.37 15.43
C PHE A 322 6.64 -14.89 15.56
N THR A 323 7.32 -15.45 14.58
CA THR A 323 7.97 -16.73 14.78
C THR A 323 8.59 -16.73 16.18
N SER A 324 8.45 -17.80 16.89
CA SER A 324 8.84 -18.13 18.26
C SER A 324 10.27 -17.75 18.71
N ARG A 325 10.89 -16.74 18.12
CA ARG A 325 12.25 -16.27 18.43
C ARG A 325 12.19 -15.17 19.49
N ILE A 326 12.92 -15.41 20.57
CA ILE A 326 13.19 -14.37 21.58
C ILE A 326 14.01 -13.28 20.89
N PRO A 327 13.58 -11.99 20.93
CA PRO A 327 14.35 -10.90 20.33
C PRO A 327 15.77 -10.84 20.89
N SER A 328 16.77 -10.66 20.04
CA SER A 328 18.18 -10.53 20.43
C SER A 328 18.42 -9.33 21.37
N VAL A 329 17.61 -8.26 21.20
CA VAL A 329 17.62 -7.08 22.05
C VAL A 329 16.21 -6.82 22.53
N SER A 330 16.00 -6.67 23.83
CA SER A 330 14.70 -6.31 24.40
C SER A 330 14.37 -4.81 24.18
N ILE A 331 13.07 -4.47 24.22
CA ILE A 331 12.62 -3.07 24.08
C ILE A 331 13.30 -2.12 25.05
N PRO A 332 13.40 -2.41 26.38
CA PRO A 332 14.12 -1.53 27.30
C PRO A 332 15.60 -1.38 26.97
N GLN A 333 16.26 -2.42 26.44
CA GLN A 333 17.63 -2.35 25.97
C GLN A 333 17.74 -1.48 24.72
N PHE A 334 16.87 -1.67 23.73
CA PHE A 334 16.83 -0.84 22.54
C PHE A 334 16.61 0.62 22.87
N ALA A 335 15.63 0.93 23.72
CA ALA A 335 15.37 2.30 24.17
C ALA A 335 16.63 2.94 24.79
N LYS A 336 17.32 2.24 25.71
CA LYS A 336 18.56 2.74 26.30
C LYS A 336 19.65 3.00 25.24
N ILE A 337 19.77 2.12 24.25
CA ILE A 337 20.80 2.23 23.21
C ILE A 337 20.50 3.43 22.28
N ILE A 338 19.27 3.66 21.88
CA ILE A 338 18.93 4.77 20.99
C ILE A 338 18.92 6.13 21.67
N MET A 339 18.74 6.15 23.01
CA MET A 339 18.76 7.38 23.83
C MET A 339 20.19 7.77 24.28
N SER A 340 21.17 6.88 24.16
CA SER A 340 22.59 7.12 24.47
C SER A 340 23.34 7.72 23.28
#